data_2b2b4ce32fe50bfd8cc6dbadd9a4720e
#
_entry.id   2b2b4ce32fe50bfd8cc6dbadd9a4720e
#
_cell.length_a   1.000
_cell.length_b   1.000
_cell.length_c   1.000
_cell.angle_alpha   90.00
_cell.angle_beta   90.00
_cell.angle_gamma   90.00
#
_symmetry.space_group_name_H-M   'P 1'
#
loop_
_entity.id
_entity.type
_entity.pdbx_description
1 polymer ?
#
loop_
_entity_poly.entity_id
_entity_poly.type
_entity_poly.pdbx_seq_one_letter_code
_entity_poly.pdbx_strand_id
1 'polypeptide(L)'
;GLVHLLGLFEVKMILLPFLQLWQRFWIAASADDLDAAFLQFLVDPAGYLRGVDGGGEARIVFVPPSAGDPAPAPDFGPPEGPRVGLDDRPMKLRLETDRVPDVVDGEIPDVTGQRLSAAEFLKVGSVLDIDGLWEFVPYNDAHQAKRCPAGFPATVEPLIKTLLAAGNPADRKTAQDALKAHYDTTFGDSAYRRNIISLFLYGGPVSTPADAYFETGETRLGNMAWSHEPDRSGLSITHFSILFTGDGSLNSKPRRTGFENFFTPYGRLDKASVFQVMHHGASGNSSPEVAALVAPRASIFCSDPSKGQKHPNADVLRQFWPYNCIQVDDAIGWQMLGLFVF
;
A
#
# COMPACT_ATOMS: atom_id res chain seq x y z
N GLY A 1 -13.85 -4.88 3.85
CA GLY A 1 -12.62 -4.41 3.24
C GLY A 1 -12.78 -4.02 1.77
N LEU A 2 -11.82 -4.37 0.92
CA LEU A 2 -11.75 -3.94 -0.49
C LEU A 2 -13.04 -4.22 -1.28
N VAL A 3 -13.59 -5.43 -1.18
CA VAL A 3 -14.85 -5.81 -1.87
C VAL A 3 -16.02 -4.89 -1.49
N HIS A 4 -16.11 -4.51 -0.22
CA HIS A 4 -17.14 -3.56 0.22
C HIS A 4 -16.95 -2.17 -0.41
N LEU A 5 -15.71 -1.70 -0.52
CA LEU A 5 -15.41 -0.41 -1.18
C LEU A 5 -15.77 -0.44 -2.67
N LEU A 6 -15.52 -1.56 -3.36
CA LEU A 6 -15.90 -1.73 -4.77
C LEU A 6 -17.41 -1.64 -4.98
N GLY A 7 -18.21 -2.11 -4.03
CA GLY A 7 -19.67 -1.97 -4.06
C GLY A 7 -20.19 -0.55 -3.77
N LEU A 8 -19.36 0.33 -3.19
CA LEU A 8 -19.76 1.70 -2.84
C LEU A 8 -19.29 2.75 -3.84
N PHE A 9 -18.20 2.48 -4.58
CA PHE A 9 -17.53 3.44 -5.45
C PHE A 9 -17.31 2.87 -6.84
N GLU A 10 -17.43 3.74 -7.85
CA GLU A 10 -16.99 3.42 -9.19
C GLU A 10 -15.46 3.48 -9.27
N VAL A 11 -14.83 2.32 -9.03
CA VAL A 11 -13.36 2.22 -8.99
C VAL A 11 -12.82 2.08 -10.41
N LYS A 12 -11.97 2.99 -10.84
CA LYS A 12 -11.37 2.97 -12.19
C LYS A 12 -10.05 2.18 -12.21
N MET A 13 -9.34 2.10 -11.09
CA MET A 13 -8.06 1.41 -11.00
C MET A 13 -7.82 0.84 -9.61
N ILE A 14 -7.21 -0.34 -9.57
CA ILE A 14 -6.76 -0.99 -8.35
C ILE A 14 -5.27 -1.29 -8.50
N LEU A 15 -4.47 -0.74 -7.60
CA LEU A 15 -3.06 -1.06 -7.49
C LEU A 15 -2.88 -2.20 -6.49
N LEU A 16 -2.17 -3.24 -6.90
CA LEU A 16 -1.82 -4.37 -6.05
C LEU A 16 -0.31 -4.55 -6.02
N PRO A 17 0.30 -4.86 -4.88
CA PRO A 17 1.69 -5.31 -4.88
C PRO A 17 1.78 -6.63 -5.65
N PHE A 18 2.75 -6.73 -6.56
CA PHE A 18 3.04 -8.02 -7.15
C PHE A 18 3.76 -8.90 -6.13
N LEU A 19 3.14 -10.02 -5.81
CA LEU A 19 3.68 -11.05 -4.94
C LEU A 19 3.72 -12.36 -5.72
N GLN A 20 4.86 -13.04 -5.70
CA GLN A 20 4.97 -14.38 -6.24
C GLN A 20 3.99 -15.34 -5.54
N LEU A 21 3.60 -16.42 -6.20
CA LEU A 21 2.59 -17.32 -5.67
C LEU A 21 2.93 -17.84 -4.26
N TRP A 22 4.18 -18.22 -4.01
CA TRP A 22 4.60 -18.67 -2.69
C TRP A 22 4.45 -17.58 -1.61
N GLN A 23 4.63 -16.30 -1.94
CA GLN A 23 4.40 -15.19 -1.01
C GLN A 23 2.90 -15.02 -0.70
N ARG A 24 2.05 -15.13 -1.72
CA ARG A 24 0.59 -15.08 -1.55
C ARG A 24 0.10 -16.22 -0.65
N PHE A 25 0.66 -17.41 -0.80
CA PHE A 25 0.30 -18.56 0.04
C PHE A 25 0.92 -18.53 1.45
N TRP A 26 1.95 -17.73 1.67
CA TRP A 26 2.37 -17.42 3.04
C TRP A 26 1.28 -16.66 3.81
N ILE A 27 0.56 -15.75 3.13
CA ILE A 27 -0.59 -15.07 3.70
C ILE A 27 -1.69 -16.09 4.03
N ALA A 28 -2.01 -16.98 3.07
CA ALA A 28 -2.97 -18.06 3.30
C ALA A 28 -2.62 -18.89 4.54
N ALA A 29 -1.34 -19.27 4.66
CA ALA A 29 -0.83 -20.05 5.79
C ALA A 29 -0.99 -19.33 7.14
N SER A 30 -1.04 -18.01 7.13
CA SER A 30 -1.08 -17.15 8.33
C SER A 30 -2.47 -16.62 8.67
N ALA A 31 -3.43 -16.82 7.78
CA ALA A 31 -4.80 -16.32 7.97
C ALA A 31 -5.52 -17.10 9.07
N ASP A 32 -6.25 -16.40 9.93
CA ASP A 32 -7.07 -17.01 10.98
C ASP A 32 -8.31 -17.67 10.38
N ASP A 33 -8.88 -17.07 9.35
CA ASP A 33 -10.02 -17.60 8.59
C ASP A 33 -9.66 -17.60 7.10
N LEU A 34 -9.58 -18.81 6.53
CA LEU A 34 -9.20 -19.05 5.15
C LEU A 34 -10.38 -19.65 4.39
N ASP A 35 -11.23 -18.78 3.88
CA ASP A 35 -12.37 -19.18 3.06
C ASP A 35 -11.98 -19.43 1.59
N ALA A 36 -12.93 -19.93 0.82
CA ALA A 36 -12.71 -20.21 -0.61
C ALA A 36 -12.54 -18.95 -1.46
N ALA A 37 -13.20 -17.86 -1.09
CA ALA A 37 -13.13 -16.59 -1.81
C ALA A 37 -11.74 -15.96 -1.62
N PHE A 38 -11.21 -16.01 -0.41
CA PHE A 38 -9.87 -15.52 -0.14
C PHE A 38 -8.79 -16.38 -0.84
N LEU A 39 -8.94 -17.71 -0.88
CA LEU A 39 -8.07 -18.57 -1.67
C LEU A 39 -8.12 -18.23 -3.16
N GLN A 40 -9.31 -18.02 -3.70
CA GLN A 40 -9.47 -17.61 -5.11
C GLN A 40 -8.76 -16.26 -5.38
N PHE A 41 -8.91 -15.30 -4.49
CA PHE A 41 -8.17 -14.02 -4.59
C PHE A 41 -6.66 -14.24 -4.57
N LEU A 42 -6.13 -15.10 -3.71
CA LEU A 42 -4.69 -15.36 -3.64
C LEU A 42 -4.14 -16.08 -4.88
N VAL A 43 -4.94 -16.93 -5.52
CA VAL A 43 -4.57 -17.61 -6.78
C VAL A 43 -4.61 -16.65 -7.95
N ASP A 44 -5.70 -15.90 -8.09
CA ASP A 44 -5.99 -15.02 -9.21
C ASP A 44 -6.59 -13.69 -8.72
N PRO A 45 -5.75 -12.78 -8.19
CA PRO A 45 -6.26 -11.51 -7.66
C PRO A 45 -7.04 -10.69 -8.68
N ALA A 46 -6.57 -10.66 -9.93
CA ALA A 46 -7.19 -9.89 -10.98
C ALA A 46 -8.55 -10.47 -11.41
N GLY A 47 -8.61 -11.78 -11.65
CA GLY A 47 -9.86 -12.44 -12.00
C GLY A 47 -10.89 -12.38 -10.88
N TYR A 48 -10.45 -12.55 -9.63
CA TYR A 48 -11.34 -12.42 -8.47
C TYR A 48 -11.94 -11.01 -8.38
N LEU A 49 -11.13 -9.96 -8.44
CA LEU A 49 -11.59 -8.58 -8.31
C LEU A 49 -12.53 -8.16 -9.43
N ARG A 50 -12.33 -8.69 -10.65
CA ARG A 50 -13.26 -8.44 -11.76
C ARG A 50 -14.57 -9.16 -11.62
N GLY A 51 -14.60 -10.27 -10.90
CA GLY A 51 -15.79 -11.07 -10.63
C GLY A 51 -16.67 -10.51 -9.51
N VAL A 52 -16.22 -9.53 -8.72
CA VAL A 52 -17.00 -8.92 -7.66
C VAL A 52 -17.74 -7.69 -8.16
N ASP A 53 -18.88 -7.37 -7.51
CA ASP A 53 -19.66 -6.19 -7.83
C ASP A 53 -18.82 -4.91 -7.75
N GLY A 54 -18.90 -4.09 -8.77
CA GLY A 54 -18.12 -2.84 -8.88
C GLY A 54 -16.66 -3.01 -9.35
N GLY A 55 -16.14 -4.24 -9.46
CA GLY A 55 -14.77 -4.50 -9.89
C GLY A 55 -14.58 -4.74 -11.38
N GLY A 56 -15.67 -4.99 -12.12
CA GLY A 56 -15.64 -5.48 -13.51
C GLY A 56 -14.90 -4.58 -14.51
N GLU A 57 -15.00 -3.26 -14.35
CA GLU A 57 -14.38 -2.28 -15.25
C GLU A 57 -13.06 -1.71 -14.70
N ALA A 58 -12.70 -2.04 -13.48
CA ALA A 58 -11.46 -1.53 -12.87
C ALA A 58 -10.24 -2.10 -13.57
N ARG A 59 -9.28 -1.25 -13.91
CA ARG A 59 -7.95 -1.68 -14.32
C ARG A 59 -7.23 -2.27 -13.11
N ILE A 60 -6.70 -3.47 -13.24
CA ILE A 60 -5.89 -4.12 -12.20
C ILE A 60 -4.43 -3.98 -12.60
N VAL A 61 -3.65 -3.26 -11.80
CA VAL A 61 -2.25 -2.98 -12.07
C VAL A 61 -1.40 -3.51 -10.93
N PHE A 62 -0.51 -4.42 -11.25
CA PHE A 62 0.48 -4.93 -10.30
C PHE A 62 1.68 -3.99 -10.22
N VAL A 63 2.08 -3.65 -9.00
CA VAL A 63 3.30 -2.90 -8.73
C VAL A 63 4.43 -3.90 -8.53
N PRO A 64 5.43 -3.95 -9.42
CA PRO A 64 6.55 -4.86 -9.28
C PRO A 64 7.38 -4.53 -8.03
N PRO A 65 8.08 -5.52 -7.46
CA PRO A 65 8.96 -5.29 -6.32
C PRO A 65 10.12 -4.37 -6.71
N SER A 66 10.41 -3.39 -5.86
CA SER A 66 11.56 -2.49 -5.99
C SER A 66 12.70 -2.91 -5.08
N ALA A 67 13.91 -2.87 -5.60
CA ALA A 67 15.13 -3.14 -4.84
C ALA A 67 15.62 -1.91 -4.03
N GLY A 68 14.89 -0.81 -4.07
CA GLY A 68 15.29 0.49 -3.51
C GLY A 68 16.05 1.35 -4.52
N ASP A 69 15.90 1.08 -5.81
CA ASP A 69 16.32 2.00 -6.85
C ASP A 69 15.53 3.30 -6.73
N PRO A 70 16.12 4.45 -7.09
CA PRO A 70 15.42 5.72 -7.04
C PRO A 70 14.08 5.68 -7.78
N ALA A 71 13.04 6.25 -7.16
CA ALA A 71 11.78 6.43 -7.84
C ALA A 71 11.96 7.31 -9.08
N PRO A 72 11.18 7.07 -10.14
CA PRO A 72 11.31 7.83 -11.39
C PRO A 72 11.00 9.31 -11.20
N ALA A 73 11.51 10.10 -12.14
CA ALA A 73 11.16 11.51 -12.23
C ALA A 73 9.65 11.69 -12.43
N PRO A 74 9.06 12.75 -11.88
CA PRO A 74 7.73 13.15 -12.29
C PRO A 74 7.70 13.40 -13.79
N ASP A 75 6.70 12.89 -14.48
CA ASP A 75 6.48 13.25 -15.88
C ASP A 75 5.74 14.57 -15.93
N PHE A 76 6.50 15.65 -16.05
CA PHE A 76 5.90 16.97 -16.14
C PHE A 76 5.12 17.18 -17.46
N GLY A 77 5.21 16.28 -18.45
CA GLY A 77 4.65 16.51 -19.76
C GLY A 77 5.09 17.86 -20.38
N PRO A 78 4.84 18.14 -21.62
CA PRO A 78 5.00 19.50 -22.13
C PRO A 78 4.04 20.41 -21.35
N PRO A 79 4.51 21.60 -20.85
CA PRO A 79 3.63 22.53 -20.18
C PRO A 79 2.51 22.92 -21.15
N GLU A 80 1.33 22.35 -20.93
CA GLU A 80 0.13 22.90 -21.53
C GLU A 80 0.01 24.30 -20.95
N GLY A 81 -0.09 25.33 -21.81
CA GLY A 81 -0.08 26.74 -21.40
C GLY A 81 -1.03 27.06 -20.25
N PRO A 82 -1.00 28.25 -19.67
CA PRO A 82 -1.65 28.57 -18.43
C PRO A 82 -3.10 28.11 -18.45
N ARG A 83 -3.45 27.23 -17.51
CA ARG A 83 -4.83 26.75 -17.35
C ARG A 83 -5.66 27.85 -16.72
N VAL A 84 -6.34 28.59 -17.53
CA VAL A 84 -7.28 29.60 -17.09
C VAL A 84 -8.64 28.95 -16.87
N GLY A 85 -8.98 28.74 -15.59
CA GLY A 85 -10.28 28.24 -15.15
C GLY A 85 -10.26 26.75 -14.76
N LEU A 86 -11.12 26.40 -13.80
CA LEU A 86 -11.55 25.02 -13.56
C LEU A 86 -12.37 24.61 -14.77
N ASP A 87 -11.72 24.11 -15.79
CA ASP A 87 -12.40 23.52 -16.94
C ASP A 87 -13.10 22.24 -16.46
N ASP A 88 -14.35 22.02 -16.83
CA ASP A 88 -15.12 20.78 -16.61
C ASP A 88 -14.52 19.57 -17.33
N ARG A 89 -13.28 19.67 -17.80
CA ARG A 89 -12.57 18.55 -18.43
C ARG A 89 -12.23 17.50 -17.39
N PRO A 90 -12.56 16.24 -17.63
CA PRO A 90 -12.19 15.16 -16.73
C PRO A 90 -10.65 15.11 -16.60
N MET A 91 -10.17 15.06 -15.36
CA MET A 91 -8.74 14.87 -15.09
C MET A 91 -8.25 13.59 -15.76
N LYS A 92 -7.11 13.67 -16.43
CA LYS A 92 -6.52 12.52 -17.11
C LYS A 92 -5.49 11.85 -16.21
N LEU A 93 -5.74 10.61 -15.86
CA LEU A 93 -4.75 9.76 -15.23
C LEU A 93 -3.82 9.20 -16.29
N ARG A 94 -2.52 9.50 -16.18
CA ARG A 94 -1.47 8.90 -17.02
C ARG A 94 -0.78 7.81 -16.23
N LEU A 95 -0.55 6.70 -16.89
CA LEU A 95 0.07 5.53 -16.31
C LEU A 95 0.71 4.72 -17.44
N GLU A 96 1.99 4.44 -17.33
CA GLU A 96 2.65 3.50 -18.23
C GLU A 96 2.65 2.11 -17.65
N THR A 97 2.13 1.17 -18.39
CA THR A 97 2.05 -0.24 -18.02
C THR A 97 2.61 -1.12 -19.11
N ASP A 98 3.16 -2.25 -18.68
CA ASP A 98 3.54 -3.36 -19.54
C ASP A 98 2.51 -4.48 -19.42
N ARG A 99 2.37 -5.26 -20.48
CA ARG A 99 1.59 -6.50 -20.41
C ARG A 99 2.29 -7.47 -19.46
N VAL A 100 1.49 -8.27 -18.76
CA VAL A 100 2.03 -9.38 -17.99
C VAL A 100 2.78 -10.32 -18.93
N PRO A 101 4.06 -10.65 -18.65
CA PRO A 101 4.81 -11.63 -19.46
C PRO A 101 4.10 -12.99 -19.48
N ASP A 102 4.22 -13.75 -20.56
CA ASP A 102 3.66 -15.10 -20.65
C ASP A 102 4.21 -16.03 -19.56
N VAL A 103 5.42 -15.77 -19.10
CA VAL A 103 6.06 -16.47 -17.97
C VAL A 103 6.42 -15.43 -16.90
N VAL A 104 5.82 -15.58 -15.74
CA VAL A 104 6.10 -14.72 -14.57
C VAL A 104 6.91 -15.54 -13.57
N ASP A 105 8.10 -15.06 -13.24
CA ASP A 105 8.97 -15.74 -12.28
C ASP A 105 8.27 -15.96 -10.94
N GLY A 106 8.34 -17.19 -10.44
CA GLY A 106 7.74 -17.58 -9.16
C GLY A 106 6.24 -17.87 -9.22
N GLU A 107 5.64 -17.88 -10.41
CA GLU A 107 4.30 -18.43 -10.63
C GLU A 107 4.39 -19.92 -10.98
N ILE A 108 3.33 -20.65 -10.64
CA ILE A 108 3.16 -22.06 -10.97
C ILE A 108 2.14 -22.13 -12.10
N PRO A 109 2.54 -22.39 -13.36
CA PRO A 109 1.64 -22.34 -14.50
C PRO A 109 0.38 -23.20 -14.35
N ASP A 110 0.50 -24.38 -13.74
CA ASP A 110 -0.62 -25.29 -13.51
C ASP A 110 -1.63 -24.78 -12.47
N VAL A 111 -1.23 -23.83 -11.63
CA VAL A 111 -2.08 -23.24 -10.57
C VAL A 111 -2.64 -21.91 -11.01
N THR A 112 -1.78 -21.00 -11.49
CA THR A 112 -2.18 -19.65 -11.87
C THR A 112 -2.63 -19.56 -13.32
N GLY A 113 -2.13 -20.41 -14.19
CA GLY A 113 -2.51 -20.49 -15.59
C GLY A 113 -2.36 -19.13 -16.31
N GLN A 114 -3.22 -18.88 -17.30
CA GLN A 114 -3.28 -17.59 -18.03
C GLN A 114 -4.00 -16.48 -17.26
N ARG A 115 -4.27 -16.68 -16.00
CA ARG A 115 -5.17 -15.82 -15.19
C ARG A 115 -4.60 -14.44 -14.91
N LEU A 116 -3.28 -14.30 -14.86
CA LEU A 116 -2.64 -13.00 -14.73
C LEU A 116 -2.69 -12.18 -16.04
N SER A 117 -2.99 -12.81 -17.17
CA SER A 117 -3.02 -12.15 -18.49
C SER A 117 -4.00 -10.98 -18.61
N ALA A 118 -4.96 -10.93 -17.71
CA ALA A 118 -5.96 -9.86 -17.65
C ALA A 118 -5.49 -8.64 -16.83
N ALA A 119 -4.34 -8.70 -16.16
CA ALA A 119 -3.76 -7.59 -15.41
C ALA A 119 -2.65 -6.91 -16.20
N GLU A 120 -2.19 -5.78 -15.67
CA GLU A 120 -1.06 -5.03 -16.21
C GLU A 120 0.01 -4.93 -15.14
N PHE A 121 1.27 -4.77 -15.51
CA PHE A 121 2.32 -4.36 -14.60
C PHE A 121 2.58 -2.86 -14.74
N LEU A 122 2.71 -2.18 -13.61
CA LEU A 122 3.27 -0.84 -13.63
C LEU A 122 4.68 -0.93 -14.21
N LYS A 123 4.95 -0.18 -15.28
CA LYS A 123 6.26 -0.18 -15.90
C LYS A 123 7.30 0.33 -14.91
N VAL A 124 8.44 -0.33 -14.84
CA VAL A 124 9.54 0.10 -13.98
C VAL A 124 9.96 1.52 -14.38
N GLY A 125 10.00 2.39 -13.40
CA GLY A 125 10.30 3.79 -13.66
C GLY A 125 9.09 4.67 -13.97
N SER A 126 7.85 4.17 -13.83
CA SER A 126 6.63 4.96 -14.00
C SER A 126 6.01 5.39 -12.69
N VAL A 127 5.35 6.54 -12.72
CA VAL A 127 4.48 7.06 -11.68
C VAL A 127 3.06 7.16 -12.23
N LEU A 128 2.08 7.22 -11.35
CA LEU A 128 0.74 7.62 -11.75
C LEU A 128 0.68 9.13 -11.68
N ASP A 129 0.41 9.76 -12.79
CA ASP A 129 0.32 11.20 -12.92
C ASP A 129 -1.12 11.63 -13.21
N ILE A 130 -1.58 12.65 -12.52
CA ILE A 130 -2.87 13.30 -12.78
C ILE A 130 -2.59 14.68 -13.36
N ASP A 131 -2.65 14.76 -14.68
CA ASP A 131 -2.53 16.01 -15.47
C ASP A 131 -1.25 16.84 -15.21
N GLY A 132 -0.16 16.22 -14.74
CA GLY A 132 1.05 16.91 -14.35
C GLY A 132 0.93 17.73 -13.06
N LEU A 133 -0.20 17.61 -12.35
CA LEU A 133 -0.49 18.35 -11.12
C LEU A 133 -0.23 17.53 -9.87
N TRP A 134 -0.60 16.26 -9.94
CA TRP A 134 -0.52 15.34 -8.80
C TRP A 134 0.06 14.01 -9.22
N GLU A 135 0.96 13.46 -8.41
CA GLU A 135 1.52 12.13 -8.63
C GLU A 135 1.16 11.16 -7.52
N PHE A 136 1.04 9.87 -7.88
CA PHE A 136 1.08 8.76 -6.96
C PHE A 136 2.25 7.87 -7.30
N VAL A 137 3.08 7.58 -6.29
CA VAL A 137 4.31 6.80 -6.46
C VAL A 137 4.25 5.58 -5.55
N PRO A 138 3.89 4.43 -6.10
CA PRO A 138 3.82 3.19 -5.33
C PRO A 138 5.22 2.58 -5.17
N TYR A 139 5.49 2.04 -3.97
CA TYR A 139 6.70 1.31 -3.63
C TYR A 139 6.34 -0.05 -3.03
N ASN A 140 6.72 -1.11 -3.72
CA ASN A 140 6.59 -2.49 -3.26
C ASN A 140 7.96 -2.99 -2.80
N ASP A 141 8.15 -3.19 -1.50
CA ASP A 141 9.44 -3.58 -0.92
C ASP A 141 9.84 -5.02 -1.30
N ALA A 142 10.86 -5.14 -2.13
CA ALA A 142 11.41 -6.44 -2.55
C ALA A 142 12.24 -7.16 -1.47
N HIS A 143 12.46 -6.55 -0.30
CA HIS A 143 13.41 -7.07 0.67
C HIS A 143 13.10 -8.49 1.15
N GLN A 144 11.83 -8.84 1.23
CA GLN A 144 11.41 -10.19 1.65
C GLN A 144 11.68 -11.23 0.55
N ALA A 145 11.49 -10.88 -0.71
CA ALA A 145 11.75 -11.80 -1.82
C ALA A 145 13.23 -12.25 -1.86
N LYS A 146 14.15 -11.35 -1.50
CA LYS A 146 15.60 -11.65 -1.44
C LYS A 146 15.99 -12.68 -0.39
N ARG A 147 15.10 -13.00 0.54
CA ARG A 147 15.34 -13.99 1.62
C ARG A 147 14.81 -15.37 1.28
N CYS A 148 14.18 -15.55 0.14
CA CYS A 148 13.67 -16.85 -0.27
C CYS A 148 14.84 -17.81 -0.53
N PRO A 149 14.92 -18.95 0.18
CA PRO A 149 15.97 -19.93 -0.09
C PRO A 149 15.83 -20.50 -1.51
N ALA A 150 16.96 -20.80 -2.14
CA ALA A 150 16.94 -21.46 -3.43
C ALA A 150 16.16 -22.78 -3.34
N GLY A 151 15.25 -22.98 -4.29
CA GLY A 151 14.41 -24.19 -4.34
C GLY A 151 13.16 -24.17 -3.42
N PHE A 152 12.98 -23.19 -2.55
CA PHE A 152 11.79 -23.10 -1.69
C PHE A 152 10.46 -23.11 -2.47
N PRO A 153 10.31 -22.37 -3.59
CA PRO A 153 9.08 -22.42 -4.38
C PRO A 153 8.71 -23.86 -4.81
N ALA A 154 9.69 -24.67 -5.20
CA ALA A 154 9.45 -26.04 -5.59
C ALA A 154 9.05 -26.94 -4.40
N THR A 155 9.54 -26.68 -3.19
CA THR A 155 9.18 -27.47 -2.00
C THR A 155 7.79 -27.12 -1.45
N VAL A 156 7.34 -25.89 -1.64
CA VAL A 156 6.04 -25.41 -1.17
C VAL A 156 4.90 -25.71 -2.15
N GLU A 157 5.21 -25.88 -3.43
CA GLU A 157 4.22 -26.12 -4.49
C GLU A 157 3.28 -27.31 -4.21
N PRO A 158 3.74 -28.51 -3.79
CA PRO A 158 2.84 -29.61 -3.47
C PRO A 158 1.86 -29.30 -2.35
N LEU A 159 2.30 -28.52 -1.34
CA LEU A 159 1.45 -28.11 -0.23
C LEU A 159 0.39 -27.10 -0.67
N ILE A 160 0.74 -26.18 -1.57
CA ILE A 160 -0.22 -25.26 -2.18
C ILE A 160 -1.28 -26.04 -2.96
N LYS A 161 -0.86 -26.98 -3.80
CA LYS A 161 -1.79 -27.85 -4.56
C LYS A 161 -2.72 -28.64 -3.65
N THR A 162 -2.20 -29.17 -2.54
CA THR A 162 -3.01 -29.88 -1.54
C THR A 162 -4.06 -28.96 -0.90
N LEU A 163 -3.67 -27.74 -0.53
CA LEU A 163 -4.60 -26.75 0.04
C LEU A 163 -5.71 -26.36 -0.95
N LEU A 164 -5.36 -26.17 -2.21
CA LEU A 164 -6.31 -25.83 -3.27
C LEU A 164 -7.27 -26.97 -3.61
N ALA A 165 -6.83 -28.21 -3.46
CA ALA A 165 -7.65 -29.41 -3.69
C ALA A 165 -8.58 -29.74 -2.53
N ALA A 166 -8.43 -29.09 -1.35
CA ALA A 166 -9.22 -29.38 -0.17
C ALA A 166 -10.69 -29.01 -0.35
N GLY A 167 -11.58 -30.02 -0.41
CA GLY A 167 -13.00 -29.87 -0.73
C GLY A 167 -13.88 -29.41 0.44
N ASN A 168 -13.39 -29.48 1.67
CA ASN A 168 -14.15 -29.12 2.86
C ASN A 168 -13.31 -28.32 3.88
N PRO A 169 -13.94 -27.65 4.86
CA PRO A 169 -13.21 -26.83 5.83
C PRO A 169 -12.18 -27.58 6.68
N ALA A 170 -12.44 -28.84 7.05
CA ALA A 170 -11.54 -29.63 7.89
C ALA A 170 -10.25 -30.00 7.12
N ASP A 171 -10.39 -30.48 5.89
CA ASP A 171 -9.27 -30.80 5.02
C ASP A 171 -8.46 -29.51 4.69
N ARG A 172 -9.16 -28.40 4.48
CA ARG A 172 -8.52 -27.09 4.24
C ARG A 172 -7.70 -26.65 5.44
N LYS A 173 -8.24 -26.79 6.65
CA LYS A 173 -7.51 -26.47 7.87
C LYS A 173 -6.27 -27.34 8.04
N THR A 174 -6.38 -28.65 7.80
CA THR A 174 -5.24 -29.57 7.86
C THR A 174 -4.15 -29.19 6.85
N ALA A 175 -4.53 -28.90 5.61
CA ALA A 175 -3.60 -28.48 4.58
C ALA A 175 -2.96 -27.12 4.88
N GLN A 176 -3.73 -26.18 5.43
CA GLN A 176 -3.24 -24.87 5.89
C GLN A 176 -2.21 -25.03 7.01
N ASP A 177 -2.47 -25.88 8.01
CA ASP A 177 -1.54 -26.11 9.12
C ASP A 177 -0.23 -26.76 8.65
N ALA A 178 -0.29 -27.68 7.68
CA ALA A 178 0.90 -28.26 7.06
C ALA A 178 1.71 -27.20 6.27
N LEU A 179 1.01 -26.38 5.51
CA LEU A 179 1.61 -25.24 4.78
C LEU A 179 2.27 -24.26 5.75
N LYS A 180 1.57 -23.88 6.82
CA LYS A 180 2.07 -23.01 7.86
C LYS A 180 3.34 -23.55 8.52
N ALA A 181 3.35 -24.82 8.90
CA ALA A 181 4.52 -25.46 9.50
C ALA A 181 5.74 -25.43 8.58
N HIS A 182 5.54 -25.59 7.26
CA HIS A 182 6.62 -25.48 6.27
C HIS A 182 7.20 -24.05 6.17
N TYR A 183 6.35 -23.03 6.17
CA TYR A 183 6.79 -21.64 6.19
C TYR A 183 7.50 -21.29 7.51
N ASP A 184 6.93 -21.68 8.65
CA ASP A 184 7.48 -21.39 9.98
C ASP A 184 8.85 -22.05 10.17
N THR A 185 9.05 -23.25 9.62
CA THR A 185 10.34 -23.95 9.61
C THR A 185 11.39 -23.20 8.77
N THR A 186 10.98 -22.66 7.63
CA THR A 186 11.90 -22.01 6.67
C THR A 186 12.21 -20.57 7.05
N PHE A 187 11.20 -19.81 7.45
CA PHE A 187 11.31 -18.37 7.67
C PHE A 187 11.17 -17.97 9.14
N GLY A 188 10.77 -18.91 10.01
CA GLY A 188 10.46 -18.69 11.43
C GLY A 188 9.03 -18.24 11.67
N ASP A 189 8.54 -18.47 12.87
CA ASP A 189 7.13 -18.38 13.29
C ASP A 189 6.68 -16.98 13.76
N SER A 190 7.57 -15.97 13.73
CA SER A 190 7.21 -14.64 14.23
C SER A 190 6.16 -13.97 13.34
N ALA A 191 5.11 -13.41 13.95
CA ALA A 191 4.06 -12.65 13.28
C ALA A 191 4.62 -11.54 12.37
N TYR A 192 5.72 -10.89 12.80
CA TYR A 192 6.46 -9.90 12.04
C TYR A 192 6.96 -10.41 10.67
N ARG A 193 7.40 -11.67 10.60
CA ARG A 193 7.91 -12.25 9.34
C ARG A 193 6.79 -12.59 8.36
N ARG A 194 5.55 -12.63 8.84
CA ARG A 194 4.35 -12.91 8.05
C ARG A 194 3.78 -11.68 7.37
N ASN A 195 4.09 -10.47 7.87
CA ASN A 195 3.71 -9.20 7.23
C ASN A 195 4.66 -8.89 6.08
N ILE A 196 4.50 -9.64 5.00
CA ILE A 196 5.35 -9.52 3.79
C ILE A 196 4.74 -8.61 2.74
N ILE A 197 3.50 -8.19 2.93
CA ILE A 197 2.80 -7.33 1.98
C ILE A 197 2.87 -5.91 2.47
N SER A 198 3.54 -5.07 1.71
CA SER A 198 3.56 -3.64 1.97
C SER A 198 3.67 -2.89 0.66
N LEU A 199 2.55 -2.39 0.21
CA LEU A 199 2.55 -1.35 -0.79
C LEU A 199 2.58 -0.01 -0.05
N PHE A 200 3.70 0.69 -0.12
CA PHE A 200 3.77 2.08 0.27
C PHE A 200 3.29 2.94 -0.90
N LEU A 201 2.61 4.02 -0.60
CA LEU A 201 2.12 4.92 -1.61
C LEU A 201 2.36 6.38 -1.19
N TYR A 202 3.20 7.07 -1.93
CA TYR A 202 3.30 8.51 -1.86
C TYR A 202 2.22 9.12 -2.75
N GLY A 203 1.54 10.14 -2.28
CA GLY A 203 0.64 10.97 -3.07
C GLY A 203 0.89 12.45 -2.78
N GLY A 204 1.14 13.23 -3.82
CA GLY A 204 1.47 14.64 -3.62
C GLY A 204 1.54 15.44 -4.91
N PRO A 205 1.62 16.78 -4.79
CA PRO A 205 1.73 17.65 -5.95
C PRO A 205 3.10 17.44 -6.65
N VAL A 206 3.07 17.43 -7.97
CA VAL A 206 4.26 17.30 -8.82
C VAL A 206 5.12 18.57 -8.71
N SER A 207 4.50 19.74 -8.84
CA SER A 207 5.14 21.04 -8.71
C SER A 207 4.70 21.73 -7.42
N THR A 208 5.47 22.69 -6.98
CA THR A 208 5.05 23.57 -5.89
C THR A 208 3.97 24.52 -6.41
N PRO A 209 2.74 24.47 -5.84
CA PRO A 209 1.70 25.41 -6.23
C PRO A 209 2.13 26.85 -5.91
N ALA A 210 1.61 27.82 -6.65
CA ALA A 210 1.87 29.23 -6.41
C ALA A 210 1.24 29.70 -5.08
N ASP A 211 0.08 29.13 -4.75
CA ASP A 211 -0.62 29.37 -3.48
C ASP A 211 -1.40 28.12 -3.05
N ALA A 212 -1.62 27.93 -1.76
CA ALA A 212 -2.42 26.83 -1.24
C ALA A 212 -3.07 27.19 0.09
N TYR A 213 -4.30 26.74 0.25
CA TYR A 213 -5.08 26.86 1.47
C TYR A 213 -5.38 25.48 2.00
N PHE A 214 -5.20 25.27 3.29
CA PHE A 214 -5.43 24.01 3.95
C PHE A 214 -6.40 24.16 5.11
N GLU A 215 -7.27 23.18 5.22
CA GLU A 215 -8.11 22.98 6.39
C GLU A 215 -7.92 21.56 6.89
N THR A 216 -7.73 21.40 8.18
CA THR A 216 -7.70 20.11 8.85
C THR A 216 -8.86 19.99 9.81
N GLY A 217 -9.40 18.79 9.96
CA GLY A 217 -10.51 18.57 10.88
C GLY A 217 -10.63 17.11 11.28
N GLU A 218 -11.14 16.91 12.50
CA GLU A 218 -11.62 15.59 12.91
C GLU A 218 -13.04 15.40 12.42
N THR A 219 -13.31 14.23 11.84
CA THR A 219 -14.65 13.82 11.47
C THR A 219 -15.13 12.78 12.47
N ARG A 220 -16.27 13.02 13.12
CA ARG A 220 -16.95 12.01 13.93
C ARG A 220 -18.15 11.49 13.18
N LEU A 221 -18.43 10.19 13.30
CA LEU A 221 -19.60 9.56 12.69
C LEU A 221 -20.88 10.36 13.05
N GLY A 222 -21.49 10.95 12.02
CA GLY A 222 -22.75 11.69 12.13
C GLY A 222 -22.65 13.21 12.34
N ASN A 223 -21.47 13.75 12.65
CA ASN A 223 -21.27 15.20 12.74
C ASN A 223 -19.90 15.57 12.18
N MET A 224 -19.87 16.28 11.07
CA MET A 224 -18.66 16.96 10.60
C MET A 224 -18.45 18.19 11.47
N ALA A 225 -17.59 18.09 12.45
CA ALA A 225 -17.12 19.26 13.18
C ALA A 225 -15.86 19.78 12.47
N TRP A 226 -16.05 20.77 11.62
CA TRP A 226 -14.93 21.54 11.08
C TRP A 226 -14.35 22.39 12.20
N SER A 227 -13.14 22.12 12.62
CA SER A 227 -12.39 23.12 13.37
C SER A 227 -11.87 24.13 12.34
N HIS A 228 -12.60 25.22 12.17
CA HIS A 228 -12.19 26.36 11.33
C HIS A 228 -11.07 27.18 11.99
N GLU A 229 -10.08 26.55 12.55
CA GLU A 229 -8.85 27.29 12.77
C GLU A 229 -8.03 27.14 11.48
N PRO A 230 -7.98 28.18 10.63
CA PRO A 230 -7.01 28.21 9.56
C PRO A 230 -5.66 28.06 10.26
N ASP A 231 -5.02 26.94 10.07
CA ASP A 231 -3.70 26.72 10.63
C ASP A 231 -2.77 27.76 9.99
N ARG A 232 -2.68 28.92 10.62
CA ARG A 232 -1.76 30.00 10.28
C ARG A 232 -0.32 29.66 10.66
N SER A 233 -0.06 28.43 11.11
CA SER A 233 1.27 27.97 11.54
C SER A 233 2.30 27.90 10.41
N GLY A 234 2.05 28.56 9.27
CA GLY A 234 3.01 28.66 8.16
C GLY A 234 3.27 27.31 7.50
N LEU A 235 2.21 26.52 7.26
CA LEU A 235 2.25 25.36 6.42
C LEU A 235 2.76 25.80 5.04
N SER A 236 4.04 25.62 4.83
CA SER A 236 4.61 25.85 3.51
C SER A 236 3.88 24.95 2.52
N ILE A 237 3.37 25.54 1.48
CA ILE A 237 2.70 24.95 0.32
C ILE A 237 3.42 23.71 -0.23
N THR A 238 4.72 23.64 0.02
CA THR A 238 5.59 22.54 -0.44
C THR A 238 5.34 21.19 0.22
N HIS A 239 4.47 21.11 1.22
CA HIS A 239 4.35 19.94 2.10
C HIS A 239 2.93 19.39 2.19
N PHE A 240 2.20 19.34 1.10
CA PHE A 240 0.89 18.70 1.04
C PHE A 240 0.97 17.34 0.37
N SER A 241 1.73 16.44 0.98
CA SER A 241 1.84 15.08 0.48
C SER A 241 1.53 14.10 1.58
N ILE A 242 0.98 12.98 1.21
CA ILE A 242 0.68 11.87 2.10
C ILE A 242 1.51 10.66 1.74
N LEU A 243 1.99 9.95 2.75
CA LEU A 243 2.69 8.71 2.60
C LEU A 243 1.93 7.62 3.36
N PHE A 244 1.25 6.76 2.60
CA PHE A 244 0.55 5.58 3.09
C PHE A 244 1.54 4.43 3.21
N THR A 245 1.45 3.68 4.28
CA THR A 245 2.37 2.57 4.57
C THR A 245 1.69 1.23 4.78
N GLY A 246 0.36 1.22 5.00
CA GLY A 246 -0.39 0.01 5.34
C GLY A 246 0.26 -0.76 6.50
N ASP A 247 0.35 -2.07 6.36
CA ASP A 247 1.02 -2.95 7.32
C ASP A 247 2.52 -3.11 7.06
N GLY A 248 3.10 -2.16 6.34
CA GLY A 248 4.51 -2.13 6.02
C GLY A 248 5.43 -2.20 7.22
N SER A 249 6.69 -2.45 6.97
CA SER A 249 7.70 -2.51 8.01
C SER A 249 8.99 -1.81 7.57
N LEU A 250 9.43 -0.85 8.37
CA LEU A 250 10.69 -0.12 8.23
C LEU A 250 11.61 -0.31 9.44
N ASN A 251 11.44 -1.40 10.19
CA ASN A 251 12.17 -1.68 11.41
C ASN A 251 13.65 -2.08 11.21
N SER A 252 14.05 -2.43 10.00
CA SER A 252 15.43 -2.83 9.69
C SER A 252 16.14 -1.82 8.81
N LYS A 253 17.46 -1.66 9.02
CA LYS A 253 18.27 -0.72 8.23
C LYS A 253 18.14 -0.95 6.71
N PRO A 254 18.21 -2.19 6.17
CA PRO A 254 18.11 -2.38 4.73
C PRO A 254 16.77 -1.90 4.14
N ARG A 255 15.64 -2.09 4.88
CA ARG A 255 14.33 -1.62 4.44
C ARG A 255 14.24 -0.11 4.47
N ARG A 256 14.72 0.51 5.57
CA ARG A 256 14.76 1.98 5.65
C ARG A 256 15.61 2.57 4.53
N THR A 257 16.80 2.01 4.29
CA THR A 257 17.66 2.49 3.21
C THR A 257 16.99 2.34 1.84
N GLY A 258 16.32 1.21 1.57
CA GLY A 258 15.57 1.04 0.32
C GLY A 258 14.44 2.05 0.16
N PHE A 259 13.66 2.26 1.21
CA PHE A 259 12.59 3.25 1.27
C PHE A 259 13.14 4.69 1.09
N GLU A 260 14.18 5.04 1.81
CA GLU A 260 14.85 6.34 1.74
C GLU A 260 15.39 6.60 0.32
N ASN A 261 16.16 5.66 -0.23
CA ASN A 261 16.69 5.79 -1.59
C ASN A 261 15.59 5.96 -2.64
N PHE A 262 14.46 5.27 -2.45
CA PHE A 262 13.34 5.33 -3.38
C PHE A 262 12.62 6.67 -3.34
N PHE A 263 12.34 7.23 -2.17
CA PHE A 263 11.52 8.44 -2.04
C PHE A 263 12.31 9.75 -1.88
N THR A 264 13.61 9.71 -1.57
CA THR A 264 14.44 10.93 -1.48
C THR A 264 14.54 11.72 -2.79
N PRO A 265 14.67 11.07 -3.96
CA PRO A 265 14.68 11.80 -5.21
C PRO A 265 13.42 12.66 -5.38
N TYR A 266 13.62 13.84 -5.94
CA TYR A 266 12.56 14.84 -6.15
C TYR A 266 11.92 15.38 -4.87
N GLY A 267 12.59 15.20 -3.73
CA GLY A 267 12.18 15.73 -2.44
C GLY A 267 10.87 15.15 -1.91
N ARG A 268 10.49 13.93 -2.30
CA ARG A 268 9.21 13.31 -1.89
C ARG A 268 9.13 13.05 -0.40
N LEU A 269 10.24 12.65 0.24
CA LEU A 269 10.27 12.51 1.70
C LEU A 269 10.12 13.86 2.39
N ASP A 270 10.82 14.88 1.91
CA ASP A 270 10.75 16.24 2.49
C ASP A 270 9.36 16.87 2.33
N LYS A 271 8.63 16.48 1.28
CA LYS A 271 7.25 16.91 1.04
C LYS A 271 6.21 16.11 1.81
N ALA A 272 6.55 14.94 2.37
CA ALA A 272 5.62 14.07 3.07
C ALA A 272 5.13 14.70 4.39
N SER A 273 4.03 15.42 4.32
CA SER A 273 3.47 16.14 5.44
C SER A 273 2.60 15.23 6.32
N VAL A 274 1.93 14.27 5.72
CA VAL A 274 1.11 13.29 6.42
C VAL A 274 1.73 11.92 6.27
N PHE A 275 1.90 11.22 7.37
CA PHE A 275 2.47 9.89 7.40
C PHE A 275 1.54 8.92 8.11
N GLN A 276 1.04 7.91 7.40
CA GLN A 276 0.35 6.80 8.02
C GLN A 276 1.39 5.89 8.70
N VAL A 277 1.32 5.78 10.02
CA VAL A 277 2.28 4.97 10.78
C VAL A 277 2.00 3.49 10.56
N MET A 278 3.07 2.74 10.19
CA MET A 278 3.01 1.35 9.80
C MET A 278 2.28 0.47 10.81
N HIS A 279 1.46 -0.44 10.30
CA HIS A 279 0.81 -1.51 11.05
C HIS A 279 0.21 -1.00 12.37
N HIS A 280 -0.62 0.04 12.26
CA HIS A 280 -1.33 0.65 13.40
C HIS A 280 -0.42 1.18 14.54
N GLY A 281 0.87 1.37 14.28
CA GLY A 281 1.86 1.73 15.30
C GLY A 281 2.42 0.54 16.06
N ALA A 282 2.57 -0.63 15.40
CA ALA A 282 3.21 -1.81 15.98
C ALA A 282 4.72 -1.61 16.11
N SER A 283 5.29 -1.93 17.29
CA SER A 283 6.73 -1.80 17.56
C SER A 283 7.61 -2.68 16.65
N GLY A 284 7.09 -3.83 16.22
CA GLY A 284 7.78 -4.71 15.27
C GLY A 284 7.92 -4.15 13.86
N ASN A 285 7.18 -3.11 13.50
CA ASN A 285 7.12 -2.55 12.14
C ASN A 285 7.82 -1.19 12.02
N SER A 286 8.12 -0.53 13.12
CA SER A 286 8.75 0.79 13.18
C SER A 286 10.12 0.73 13.85
N SER A 287 10.85 1.81 13.72
CA SER A 287 12.09 2.08 14.48
C SER A 287 12.21 3.58 14.73
N PRO A 288 12.98 4.01 15.74
CA PRO A 288 13.14 5.43 16.07
C PRO A 288 13.58 6.30 14.89
N GLU A 289 14.39 5.73 14.00
CA GLU A 289 14.93 6.44 12.85
C GLU A 289 13.87 6.77 11.80
N VAL A 290 12.75 6.04 11.74
CA VAL A 290 11.69 6.28 10.74
C VAL A 290 11.00 7.61 10.98
N ALA A 291 10.67 7.92 12.23
CA ALA A 291 10.03 9.18 12.58
C ALA A 291 10.91 10.38 12.20
N ALA A 292 12.21 10.29 12.48
CA ALA A 292 13.17 11.34 12.11
C ALA A 292 13.42 11.41 10.59
N LEU A 293 13.41 10.26 9.89
CA LEU A 293 13.61 10.18 8.44
C LEU A 293 12.50 10.89 7.68
N VAL A 294 11.25 10.66 8.06
CA VAL A 294 10.09 11.25 7.36
C VAL A 294 9.79 12.63 7.92
N ALA A 295 9.98 12.86 9.24
CA ALA A 295 9.70 14.09 9.95
C ALA A 295 8.34 14.73 9.57
N PRO A 296 7.23 13.95 9.58
CA PRO A 296 5.95 14.43 9.08
C PRO A 296 5.36 15.51 9.98
N ARG A 297 4.42 16.28 9.47
CA ARG A 297 3.65 17.25 10.26
C ARG A 297 2.50 16.59 11.02
N ALA A 298 1.97 15.51 10.47
CA ALA A 298 0.93 14.69 11.09
C ALA A 298 1.25 13.21 10.93
N SER A 299 1.22 12.49 12.04
CA SER A 299 1.44 11.05 12.09
C SER A 299 0.13 10.35 12.41
N ILE A 300 -0.44 9.65 11.44
CA ILE A 300 -1.76 9.03 11.54
C ILE A 300 -1.62 7.58 12.02
N PHE A 301 -2.27 7.28 13.13
CA PHE A 301 -2.37 5.94 13.69
C PHE A 301 -3.79 5.39 13.44
N CYS A 302 -3.91 4.49 12.48
CA CYS A 302 -5.16 3.83 12.14
C CYS A 302 -5.41 2.67 13.10
N SER A 303 -5.85 2.94 14.34
CA SER A 303 -6.04 1.93 15.38
C SER A 303 -7.19 2.26 16.28
N ASP A 304 -7.87 1.23 16.77
CA ASP A 304 -8.94 1.34 17.76
C ASP A 304 -8.58 0.59 19.05
N PRO A 305 -7.99 1.27 20.04
CA PRO A 305 -7.65 0.66 21.32
C PRO A 305 -8.86 0.10 22.07
N SER A 306 -10.07 0.63 21.82
CA SER A 306 -11.29 0.17 22.49
C SER A 306 -11.67 -1.25 22.09
N LYS A 307 -11.23 -1.72 20.92
CA LYS A 307 -11.47 -3.09 20.41
C LYS A 307 -10.42 -4.12 20.89
N GLY A 308 -9.66 -3.80 21.93
CA GLY A 308 -8.64 -4.68 22.47
C GLY A 308 -7.40 -4.83 21.60
N GLN A 309 -7.25 -4.00 20.57
CA GLN A 309 -6.02 -3.92 19.79
C GLN A 309 -4.89 -3.41 20.67
N LYS A 310 -3.72 -4.07 20.57
CA LYS A 310 -2.53 -3.71 21.36
C LYS A 310 -1.76 -2.52 20.79
N HIS A 311 -2.28 -1.91 19.76
CA HIS A 311 -1.65 -0.81 19.02
C HIS A 311 -2.44 0.49 19.20
N PRO A 312 -1.78 1.65 19.12
CA PRO A 312 -0.34 1.84 18.95
C PRO A 312 0.46 1.48 20.22
N ASN A 313 1.68 0.92 20.01
CA ASN A 313 2.59 0.67 21.12
C ASN A 313 3.16 2.00 21.66
N ALA A 314 3.34 2.09 22.98
CA ALA A 314 3.78 3.32 23.63
C ALA A 314 5.18 3.80 23.20
N ASP A 315 6.07 2.88 22.82
CA ASP A 315 7.39 3.19 22.28
C ASP A 315 7.29 3.84 20.89
N VAL A 316 6.39 3.37 20.03
CA VAL A 316 6.16 3.96 18.71
C VAL A 316 5.49 5.33 18.85
N LEU A 317 4.49 5.49 19.73
CA LEU A 317 3.91 6.80 20.04
C LEU A 317 4.97 7.81 20.46
N ARG A 318 5.93 7.43 21.35
CA ARG A 318 7.01 8.32 21.77
C ARG A 318 7.92 8.74 20.61
N GLN A 319 8.18 7.85 19.66
CA GLN A 319 9.00 8.16 18.48
C GLN A 319 8.35 9.25 17.61
N PHE A 320 7.03 9.17 17.44
CA PHE A 320 6.26 10.11 16.62
C PHE A 320 5.69 11.31 17.41
N TRP A 321 5.86 11.36 18.73
CA TRP A 321 5.33 12.44 19.56
C TRP A 321 5.66 13.86 19.07
N PRO A 322 6.88 14.15 18.56
CA PRO A 322 7.22 15.46 18.01
C PRO A 322 6.46 15.81 16.71
N TYR A 323 5.79 14.84 16.11
CA TYR A 323 5.22 14.92 14.76
C TYR A 323 3.70 14.78 14.77
N ASN A 324 3.03 15.41 15.74
CA ASN A 324 1.58 15.51 15.86
C ASN A 324 0.86 14.16 15.64
N CYS A 325 0.84 13.33 16.66
CA CYS A 325 0.17 12.03 16.62
C CYS A 325 -1.35 12.20 16.59
N ILE A 326 -1.98 11.67 15.55
CA ILE A 326 -3.42 11.68 15.35
C ILE A 326 -3.89 10.24 15.30
N GLN A 327 -4.82 9.86 16.16
CA GLN A 327 -5.45 8.55 16.12
C GLN A 327 -6.75 8.61 15.32
N VAL A 328 -6.93 7.66 14.42
CA VAL A 328 -8.18 7.46 13.68
C VAL A 328 -8.66 6.03 13.88
N ASP A 329 -9.98 5.87 14.00
CA ASP A 329 -10.65 4.58 14.20
C ASP A 329 -11.96 4.54 13.39
N ASP A 330 -12.86 3.61 13.68
CA ASP A 330 -14.14 3.51 12.99
C ASP A 330 -15.17 4.57 13.42
N ALA A 331 -14.91 5.34 14.49
CA ALA A 331 -15.76 6.42 14.99
C ALA A 331 -15.16 7.80 14.72
N ILE A 332 -13.83 7.89 14.68
CA ILE A 332 -13.10 9.15 14.55
C ILE A 332 -12.25 9.08 13.27
N GLY A 333 -12.60 9.89 12.29
CA GLY A 333 -11.80 10.14 11.10
C GLY A 333 -10.97 11.41 11.22
N TRP A 334 -10.00 11.54 10.35
CA TRP A 334 -9.26 12.78 10.14
C TRP A 334 -9.29 13.14 8.66
N GLN A 335 -9.45 14.42 8.38
CA GLN A 335 -9.56 14.95 7.04
C GLN A 335 -8.64 16.14 6.86
N MET A 336 -8.02 16.22 5.71
CA MET A 336 -7.28 17.39 5.25
C MET A 336 -7.82 17.78 3.88
N LEU A 337 -8.26 19.04 3.78
CA LEU A 337 -8.65 19.64 2.51
C LEU A 337 -7.56 20.62 2.06
N GLY A 338 -7.24 20.57 0.79
CA GLY A 338 -6.31 21.52 0.18
C GLY A 338 -6.91 22.14 -1.07
N LEU A 339 -6.82 23.45 -1.18
CA LEU A 339 -7.05 24.19 -2.42
C LEU A 339 -5.69 24.66 -2.93
N PHE A 340 -5.37 24.27 -4.15
CA PHE A 340 -4.11 24.61 -4.80
C PHE A 340 -4.36 25.57 -5.96
N VAL A 341 -3.49 26.56 -6.07
CA VAL A 341 -3.41 27.46 -7.22
C VAL A 341 -2.09 27.19 -7.93
N PHE A 342 -2.16 26.69 -9.14
CA PHE A 342 -0.99 26.37 -9.98
C PHE A 342 -0.71 27.46 -11.01
#